data_8daebc495a95b6f71646fcc8f2ebd05f
#
_entry.id   8daebc495a95b6f71646fcc8f2ebd05f
#
_cell.length_a   1.000
_cell.length_b   1.000
_cell.length_c   1.000
_cell.angle_alpha   90.00
_cell.angle_beta   90.00
_cell.angle_gamma   90.00
#
_symmetry.space_group_name_H-M   'P 1'
#
loop_
_entity.id
_entity.type
_entity.pdbx_description
1 polymer ?
#
loop_
_entity_poly.entity_id
_entity_poly.type
_entity_poly.pdbx_seq_one_letter_code
_entity_poly.pdbx_strand_id
1 'polypeptide(L)'
;MTYQTPYHEDQELDNNNSSNTHFRDILEKHISRRSLIKKTASGAAALALASSLTACGDDDNSTNNETTPPTDPNVRPQKLTFTPVDKNLNDWVTVPEGYTATVLYAMGDSINPAYAAWDDQNVPSGPSFQFRSGDCHDGMSFFGLDTAKGQFDATASEQGLLVMNHEFINQTFLHPQGPTKPNGRRPEDEVIREVNAHGVSVVHIKKDNTNQKVEIIQNSLFNRRITASTVMDFNGPVANTTLLATQYSPVGTKTRGTHNNCGNGYTPWGTYLTTEENFIGYFKRAGADEYAGRSEKEKIALKRYGLGLSIDYLYEKNADGTPKKNEKGQIIYLLDPAGNKIPNKDEQNRTVYLDTNSRYAWETAIGEAESQDLYDRWDATIKGATATQDFRNGPNTFGWIVEIDPFNAGQNPVKRTALGRFAHEDCRASRAIEGQPFAFYMGDDSRGEYIYKFVSDATWDPKDINTGYRAGDKYMNNGKFYVAQFNDDGTGQWVELAYGQNGLNEQNSIY
;
A
#
# COMPACT_ATOMS: atom_id res chain seq x y z
N MET A 1 -26.38 2.94 -17.10
CA MET A 1 -25.19 2.09 -17.00
C MET A 1 -24.70 2.22 -15.57
N THR A 2 -24.87 1.19 -14.75
CA THR A 2 -24.34 1.16 -13.38
C THR A 2 -22.84 0.89 -13.51
N TYR A 3 -22.03 1.89 -13.20
CA TYR A 3 -20.58 1.71 -13.05
C TYR A 3 -20.36 0.73 -11.90
N GLN A 4 -19.99 -0.49 -12.22
CA GLN A 4 -19.31 -1.35 -11.26
C GLN A 4 -17.84 -0.89 -11.23
N THR A 5 -17.45 -0.23 -10.15
CA THR A 5 -16.04 -0.04 -9.84
C THR A 5 -15.42 -1.44 -9.75
N PRO A 6 -14.23 -1.69 -10.33
CA PRO A 6 -13.59 -3.00 -10.25
C PRO A 6 -13.13 -3.37 -8.83
N TYR A 7 -13.24 -2.47 -7.89
CA TYR A 7 -12.89 -2.65 -6.49
C TYR A 7 -14.16 -2.74 -5.66
N HIS A 8 -14.52 -3.94 -5.25
CA HIS A 8 -15.48 -4.15 -4.18
C HIS A 8 -14.68 -4.44 -2.91
N GLU A 9 -14.95 -3.71 -1.84
CA GLU A 9 -14.51 -4.03 -0.47
C GLU A 9 -14.78 -5.51 -0.11
N ASP A 10 -15.74 -6.13 -0.80
CA ASP A 10 -16.07 -7.56 -0.68
C ASP A 10 -15.04 -8.52 -1.29
N GLN A 11 -13.97 -8.02 -1.95
CA GLN A 11 -12.92 -8.85 -2.56
C GLN A 11 -11.66 -8.93 -1.70
N GLU A 12 -11.63 -8.26 -0.55
CA GLU A 12 -10.58 -8.48 0.41
C GLU A 12 -10.58 -9.92 0.90
N LEU A 13 -9.40 -10.52 0.91
CA LEU A 13 -9.23 -11.89 1.34
C LEU A 13 -9.29 -11.95 2.86
N ASP A 14 -10.23 -12.74 3.38
CA ASP A 14 -10.22 -13.13 4.80
C ASP A 14 -9.16 -14.23 4.98
N ASN A 15 -7.95 -13.82 5.31
CA ASN A 15 -6.78 -14.68 5.44
C ASN A 15 -6.62 -15.23 6.84
N ASN A 16 -7.27 -14.63 7.84
CA ASN A 16 -7.10 -14.96 9.24
C ASN A 16 -8.11 -16.01 9.68
N ASN A 17 -7.68 -17.26 9.75
CA ASN A 17 -8.45 -18.38 10.28
C ASN A 17 -8.20 -18.62 11.78
N SER A 18 -7.61 -17.67 12.50
CA SER A 18 -7.36 -17.84 13.94
C SER A 18 -8.68 -17.77 14.73
N SER A 19 -8.66 -18.36 15.93
CA SER A 19 -9.79 -18.25 16.88
C SER A 19 -9.64 -17.04 17.81
N ASN A 20 -8.71 -16.12 17.53
CA ASN A 20 -8.52 -14.92 18.33
C ASN A 20 -9.72 -13.99 18.25
N THR A 21 -10.03 -13.33 19.37
CA THR A 21 -11.09 -12.31 19.38
C THR A 21 -10.72 -11.17 18.46
N HIS A 22 -11.64 -10.81 17.57
CA HIS A 22 -11.44 -9.72 16.63
C HIS A 22 -11.22 -8.39 17.37
N PHE A 23 -10.29 -7.56 16.90
CA PHE A 23 -9.98 -6.26 17.55
C PHE A 23 -11.23 -5.37 17.71
N ARG A 24 -12.12 -5.38 16.73
CA ARG A 24 -13.40 -4.67 16.78
C ARG A 24 -14.25 -5.07 17.98
N ASP A 25 -14.32 -6.37 18.29
CA ASP A 25 -15.14 -6.87 19.42
C ASP A 25 -14.55 -6.41 20.76
N ILE A 26 -13.21 -6.34 20.85
CA ILE A 26 -12.51 -5.82 22.02
C ILE A 26 -12.80 -4.33 22.18
N LEU A 27 -12.71 -3.58 21.08
CA LEU A 27 -12.98 -2.14 21.06
C LEU A 27 -14.43 -1.82 21.46
N GLU A 28 -15.40 -2.55 20.93
CA GLU A 28 -16.83 -2.40 21.26
C GLU A 28 -17.11 -2.69 22.74
N LYS A 29 -16.50 -3.72 23.32
CA LYS A 29 -16.57 -4.02 24.77
C LYS A 29 -16.06 -2.83 25.61
N HIS A 30 -14.98 -2.18 25.20
CA HIS A 30 -14.40 -1.03 25.91
C HIS A 30 -15.27 0.23 25.80
N ILE A 31 -15.80 0.52 24.62
CA ILE A 31 -16.72 1.65 24.41
C ILE A 31 -17.97 1.46 25.26
N SER A 32 -18.51 0.26 25.30
CA SER A 32 -19.67 -0.10 26.12
C SER A 32 -19.40 0.10 27.63
N ARG A 33 -18.23 -0.32 28.15
CA ARG A 33 -17.85 -0.10 29.55
C ARG A 33 -17.69 1.38 29.91
N ARG A 34 -17.12 2.21 29.04
CA ARG A 34 -17.03 3.66 29.25
C ARG A 34 -18.42 4.31 29.33
N SER A 35 -19.37 3.85 28.54
CA SER A 35 -20.77 4.34 28.62
C SER A 35 -21.45 3.87 29.91
N LEU A 36 -21.13 2.71 30.46
CA LEU A 36 -21.66 2.19 31.70
C LEU A 36 -21.11 2.97 32.93
N ILE A 37 -19.82 3.30 32.92
CA ILE A 37 -19.17 4.09 34.00
C ILE A 37 -19.73 5.51 34.02
N LYS A 38 -20.12 6.12 32.91
CA LYS A 38 -20.79 7.40 32.87
C LYS A 38 -22.23 7.35 33.50
N LYS A 39 -22.84 6.16 33.53
CA LYS A 39 -24.17 5.95 34.13
C LYS A 39 -24.16 5.57 35.62
N THR A 40 -23.00 5.17 36.17
CA THR A 40 -22.84 4.71 37.56
C THR A 40 -22.04 5.65 38.45
N ALA A 41 -21.58 6.80 37.95
CA ALA A 41 -20.82 7.79 38.73
C ALA A 41 -21.71 8.70 39.58
N SER A 42 -22.48 8.09 40.48
CA SER A 42 -22.99 8.74 41.69
C SER A 42 -22.34 8.05 42.90
N GLY A 43 -21.00 8.27 43.11
CA GLY A 43 -20.26 7.72 44.22
C GLY A 43 -18.76 7.97 44.17
N ALA A 44 -18.33 9.03 44.76
CA ALA A 44 -17.12 9.38 45.53
C ALA A 44 -15.76 8.69 45.35
N ALA A 45 -15.38 8.17 44.16
CA ALA A 45 -14.01 7.63 43.94
C ALA A 45 -13.35 8.02 42.61
N ALA A 46 -13.88 8.98 41.87
CA ALA A 46 -13.39 9.36 40.52
C ALA A 46 -12.65 10.72 40.48
N LEU A 47 -12.15 11.22 41.62
CA LEU A 47 -11.53 12.57 41.71
C LEU A 47 -10.01 12.62 41.41
N ALA A 48 -9.37 11.51 41.06
CA ALA A 48 -7.90 11.50 40.84
C ALA A 48 -7.46 11.34 39.37
N LEU A 49 -8.39 11.16 38.41
CA LEU A 49 -8.07 11.00 36.98
C LEU A 49 -8.82 11.95 36.04
N ALA A 50 -9.49 12.97 36.59
CA ALA A 50 -10.35 13.91 35.84
C ALA A 50 -9.62 15.20 35.41
N SER A 51 -8.31 15.32 35.56
CA SER A 51 -7.60 16.56 35.20
C SER A 51 -7.05 16.63 33.78
N SER A 52 -7.40 15.69 32.90
CA SER A 52 -6.94 15.72 31.50
C SER A 52 -7.99 15.54 30.40
N LEU A 53 -9.31 15.54 30.74
CA LEU A 53 -10.36 15.35 29.74
C LEU A 53 -11.58 16.27 30.03
N THR A 54 -11.35 17.57 30.15
CA THR A 54 -12.43 18.57 30.05
C THR A 54 -12.37 19.25 28.71
N ALA A 55 -13.00 18.63 27.72
CA ALA A 55 -13.41 19.32 26.51
C ALA A 55 -14.75 18.74 26.07
N CYS A 56 -15.79 19.48 26.33
CA CYS A 56 -17.16 19.52 25.86
C CYS A 56 -18.15 19.54 27.01
N GLY A 57 -18.55 20.72 27.41
CA GLY A 57 -19.73 21.02 28.23
C GLY A 57 -20.18 22.40 27.84
N ASP A 58 -21.39 22.47 27.29
CA ASP A 58 -22.11 23.72 27.07
C ASP A 58 -22.34 24.43 28.42
N ASP A 59 -21.93 25.67 28.48
CA ASP A 59 -22.51 26.66 29.36
C ASP A 59 -22.47 28.03 28.66
N ASP A 60 -23.65 28.45 28.23
CA ASP A 60 -23.94 29.81 27.84
C ASP A 60 -23.79 30.72 29.04
N ASN A 61 -22.73 31.49 29.08
CA ASN A 61 -22.81 32.88 29.52
C ASN A 61 -21.54 33.64 29.14
N SER A 62 -21.68 34.59 28.24
CA SER A 62 -20.56 35.30 27.75
C SER A 62 -20.52 36.72 28.02
N THR A 63 -19.39 37.20 28.26
CA THR A 63 -19.03 38.58 28.00
C THR A 63 -17.92 38.59 26.95
N ASN A 64 -18.15 39.36 25.89
CA ASN A 64 -17.18 39.60 24.82
C ASN A 64 -15.85 40.08 25.38
N ASN A 65 -14.83 39.27 25.26
CA ASN A 65 -13.46 39.74 25.28
C ASN A 65 -12.81 39.28 23.96
N GLU A 66 -12.59 40.22 23.06
CA GLU A 66 -11.69 40.04 21.93
C GLU A 66 -10.30 39.70 22.46
N THR A 67 -9.94 38.43 22.48
CA THR A 67 -8.59 38.02 22.77
C THR A 67 -7.78 38.09 21.47
N THR A 68 -6.89 39.09 21.39
CA THR A 68 -5.82 39.10 20.40
C THR A 68 -5.12 37.74 20.40
N PRO A 69 -4.75 37.20 19.20
CA PRO A 69 -4.00 35.95 19.11
C PRO A 69 -2.76 35.99 19.98
N PRO A 70 -2.38 34.89 20.64
CA PRO A 70 -1.16 34.85 21.43
C PRO A 70 0.03 35.21 20.55
N THR A 71 0.83 36.20 20.99
CA THR A 71 2.02 36.64 20.30
C THR A 71 3.23 35.70 20.50
N ASP A 72 3.08 34.68 21.33
CA ASP A 72 4.10 33.66 21.53
C ASP A 72 3.85 32.48 20.57
N PRO A 73 4.72 32.22 19.60
CA PRO A 73 4.57 31.11 18.65
C PRO A 73 4.61 29.72 19.31
N ASN A 74 4.98 29.61 20.58
CA ASN A 74 5.00 28.35 21.32
C ASN A 74 3.68 28.08 22.08
N VAL A 75 2.78 29.05 22.16
CA VAL A 75 1.46 28.85 22.78
C VAL A 75 0.48 28.32 21.75
N ARG A 76 0.17 27.03 21.82
CA ARG A 76 -0.86 26.45 20.97
C ARG A 76 -2.25 27.02 21.33
N PRO A 77 -3.07 27.42 20.34
CA PRO A 77 -4.43 27.85 20.60
C PRO A 77 -5.20 26.74 21.32
N GLN A 78 -5.92 27.08 22.38
CA GLN A 78 -6.69 26.10 23.16
C GLN A 78 -7.97 25.64 22.44
N LYS A 79 -8.43 26.36 21.42
CA LYS A 79 -9.61 26.04 20.61
C LYS A 79 -9.27 26.26 19.13
N LEU A 80 -9.88 25.45 18.27
CA LEU A 80 -9.92 25.74 16.83
C LEU A 80 -10.77 27.00 16.62
N THR A 81 -10.32 27.90 15.76
CA THR A 81 -10.93 29.23 15.56
C THR A 81 -11.85 29.30 14.35
N PHE A 82 -11.94 28.22 13.56
CA PHE A 82 -12.83 28.16 12.39
C PHE A 82 -14.17 27.49 12.74
N THR A 83 -15.22 27.91 12.05
CA THR A 83 -16.52 27.22 12.09
C THR A 83 -16.44 25.95 11.23
N PRO A 84 -16.77 24.77 11.76
CA PRO A 84 -16.78 23.54 10.98
C PRO A 84 -17.77 23.64 9.80
N VAL A 85 -17.45 22.97 8.70
CA VAL A 85 -18.38 22.78 7.59
C VAL A 85 -19.23 21.54 7.80
N ASP A 86 -20.52 21.62 7.45
CA ASP A 86 -21.43 20.48 7.49
C ASP A 86 -21.12 19.47 6.38
N LYS A 87 -21.52 18.22 6.58
CA LYS A 87 -21.51 17.19 5.51
C LYS A 87 -22.42 17.63 4.37
N ASN A 88 -21.94 17.49 3.13
CA ASN A 88 -22.70 17.85 1.95
C ASN A 88 -22.40 16.90 0.79
N LEU A 89 -23.15 17.03 -0.32
CA LEU A 89 -23.02 16.26 -1.56
C LEU A 89 -22.57 17.15 -2.73
N ASN A 90 -21.90 18.26 -2.44
CA ASN A 90 -21.40 19.16 -3.48
C ASN A 90 -20.30 18.47 -4.31
N ASP A 91 -20.27 18.79 -5.59
CA ASP A 91 -19.22 18.31 -6.51
C ASP A 91 -17.98 19.22 -6.48
N TRP A 92 -17.64 19.72 -5.31
CA TRP A 92 -16.41 20.49 -5.02
C TRP A 92 -16.04 20.39 -3.54
N VAL A 93 -14.78 20.66 -3.25
CA VAL A 93 -14.27 20.67 -1.86
C VAL A 93 -14.84 21.89 -1.13
N THR A 94 -15.65 21.65 -0.11
CA THR A 94 -16.19 22.70 0.79
C THR A 94 -15.22 22.92 1.94
N VAL A 95 -14.80 24.17 2.14
CA VAL A 95 -13.86 24.56 3.20
C VAL A 95 -14.49 25.62 4.12
N PRO A 96 -14.01 25.77 5.38
CA PRO A 96 -14.47 26.83 6.28
C PRO A 96 -14.16 28.22 5.74
N GLU A 97 -14.87 29.22 6.28
CA GLU A 97 -14.58 30.63 5.97
C GLU A 97 -13.11 30.97 6.28
N GLY A 98 -12.47 31.69 5.37
CA GLY A 98 -11.06 32.06 5.47
C GLY A 98 -10.10 31.01 4.91
N TYR A 99 -10.60 29.85 4.48
CA TYR A 99 -9.81 28.81 3.78
C TYR A 99 -10.11 28.82 2.28
N THR A 100 -9.13 28.33 1.51
CA THR A 100 -9.29 28.09 0.06
C THR A 100 -8.78 26.70 -0.29
N ALA A 101 -9.45 26.04 -1.25
CA ALA A 101 -8.99 24.77 -1.82
C ALA A 101 -8.59 25.00 -3.28
N THR A 102 -7.40 24.52 -3.65
CA THR A 102 -6.89 24.61 -5.03
C THR A 102 -6.28 23.28 -5.44
N VAL A 103 -6.48 22.89 -6.70
CA VAL A 103 -5.81 21.70 -7.25
C VAL A 103 -4.33 22.06 -7.43
N LEU A 104 -3.46 21.25 -6.83
CA LEU A 104 -2.00 21.40 -6.95
C LEU A 104 -1.43 20.46 -8.02
N TYR A 105 -1.90 19.21 -8.03
CA TYR A 105 -1.31 18.13 -8.80
C TYR A 105 -2.37 17.09 -9.15
N ALA A 106 -2.72 16.99 -10.42
CA ALA A 106 -3.74 16.09 -10.92
C ALA A 106 -3.14 14.97 -11.78
N MET A 107 -3.86 13.83 -11.91
CA MET A 107 -3.46 12.74 -12.82
C MET A 107 -3.11 13.27 -14.21
N GLY A 108 -1.95 12.87 -14.71
CA GLY A 108 -1.46 13.28 -16.04
C GLY A 108 -0.72 14.63 -16.08
N ASP A 109 -0.74 15.42 -15.00
CA ASP A 109 0.05 16.66 -14.90
C ASP A 109 1.54 16.36 -15.02
N SER A 110 2.22 17.17 -15.86
CA SER A 110 3.65 17.01 -16.06
C SER A 110 4.48 17.62 -14.92
N ILE A 111 5.48 16.86 -14.45
CA ILE A 111 6.49 17.34 -13.51
C ILE A 111 7.76 17.83 -14.23
N ASN A 112 7.75 17.82 -15.57
CA ASN A 112 8.86 18.22 -16.42
C ASN A 112 8.31 19.11 -17.55
N PRO A 113 8.81 20.35 -17.72
CA PRO A 113 8.28 21.30 -18.69
C PRO A 113 8.44 20.89 -20.17
N ALA A 114 9.23 19.83 -20.44
CA ALA A 114 9.36 19.27 -21.80
C ALA A 114 8.10 18.53 -22.29
N TYR A 115 7.16 18.20 -21.37
CA TYR A 115 5.96 17.47 -21.68
C TYR A 115 4.72 18.38 -21.60
N ALA A 116 3.91 18.40 -22.65
CA ALA A 116 2.68 19.18 -22.70
C ALA A 116 1.68 18.76 -21.60
N ALA A 117 0.73 19.64 -21.30
CA ALA A 117 -0.40 19.32 -20.42
C ALA A 117 -1.20 18.10 -20.95
N TRP A 118 -2.00 17.49 -20.07
CA TRP A 118 -2.96 16.46 -20.47
C TRP A 118 -3.96 16.97 -21.50
N ASP A 119 -4.28 16.14 -22.49
CA ASP A 119 -5.29 16.42 -23.51
C ASP A 119 -6.07 15.12 -23.82
N ASP A 120 -7.37 15.10 -23.53
CA ASP A 120 -8.25 13.94 -23.77
C ASP A 120 -8.39 13.58 -25.26
N GLN A 121 -8.12 14.54 -26.15
CA GLN A 121 -8.18 14.32 -27.61
C GLN A 121 -6.86 13.75 -28.15
N ASN A 122 -5.75 14.02 -27.43
CA ASN A 122 -4.41 13.57 -27.77
C ASN A 122 -3.76 12.99 -26.50
N VAL A 123 -4.28 11.85 -26.05
CA VAL A 123 -3.83 11.20 -24.82
C VAL A 123 -2.30 11.00 -24.83
N PRO A 124 -1.59 11.47 -23.81
CA PRO A 124 -0.13 11.34 -23.75
C PRO A 124 0.32 9.88 -23.84
N SER A 125 1.46 9.64 -24.51
CA SER A 125 2.02 8.28 -24.67
C SER A 125 2.35 7.63 -23.33
N GLY A 126 2.27 6.31 -23.26
CA GLY A 126 2.59 5.52 -22.06
C GLY A 126 3.96 5.84 -21.46
N PRO A 127 5.06 5.89 -22.26
CA PRO A 127 6.38 6.27 -21.75
C PRO A 127 6.44 7.67 -21.11
N SER A 128 5.59 8.64 -21.55
CA SER A 128 5.59 10.00 -20.97
C SER A 128 5.12 10.03 -19.51
N PHE A 129 4.41 8.99 -19.03
CA PHE A 129 3.97 8.90 -17.64
C PHE A 129 5.10 8.70 -16.62
N GLN A 130 6.31 8.43 -17.07
CA GLN A 130 7.52 8.55 -16.23
C GLN A 130 7.81 10.01 -15.80
N PHE A 131 7.13 10.99 -16.40
CA PHE A 131 7.29 12.41 -16.11
C PHE A 131 5.95 13.10 -15.82
N ARG A 132 4.93 12.31 -15.47
CA ARG A 132 3.58 12.81 -15.16
C ARG A 132 3.09 12.28 -13.83
N SER A 133 2.16 13.00 -13.22
CA SER A 133 1.38 12.49 -12.09
C SER A 133 0.71 11.16 -12.44
N GLY A 134 0.75 10.23 -11.51
CA GLY A 134 -0.05 9.00 -11.58
C GLY A 134 -1.51 9.25 -11.20
N ASP A 135 -2.25 8.14 -11.08
CA ASP A 135 -3.66 8.13 -10.69
C ASP A 135 -3.82 7.80 -9.20
N CYS A 136 -5.02 7.89 -8.67
CA CYS A 136 -5.43 7.51 -7.32
C CYS A 136 -4.39 7.90 -6.25
N HIS A 137 -4.30 9.22 -6.01
CA HIS A 137 -3.40 9.79 -5.01
C HIS A 137 -3.79 9.32 -3.61
N ASP A 138 -2.80 8.88 -2.83
CA ASP A 138 -2.97 8.39 -1.49
C ASP A 138 -1.91 8.95 -0.53
N GLY A 139 -1.26 8.13 0.29
CA GLY A 139 -0.32 8.58 1.31
C GLY A 139 0.68 9.60 0.80
N MET A 140 0.86 10.71 1.54
CA MET A 140 1.79 11.77 1.16
C MET A 140 2.48 12.38 2.36
N SER A 141 3.68 12.91 2.13
CA SER A 141 4.44 13.66 3.14
C SER A 141 5.24 14.79 2.52
N PHE A 142 5.33 15.89 3.27
CA PHE A 142 6.15 17.04 2.91
C PHE A 142 7.50 16.96 3.63
N PHE A 143 8.57 17.18 2.88
CA PHE A 143 9.95 17.25 3.37
C PHE A 143 10.50 18.63 3.09
N GLY A 144 10.72 19.43 4.15
CA GLY A 144 11.33 20.74 4.02
C GLY A 144 12.72 20.68 3.36
N LEU A 145 13.06 21.67 2.55
CA LEU A 145 14.29 21.70 1.77
C LEU A 145 15.22 22.83 2.23
N ASP A 146 16.42 22.47 2.72
CA ASP A 146 17.56 23.39 2.75
C ASP A 146 18.06 23.58 1.31
N THR A 147 17.68 24.70 0.69
CA THR A 147 18.04 24.98 -0.71
C THR A 147 19.52 25.19 -0.95
N ALA A 148 20.25 25.59 0.09
CA ALA A 148 21.71 25.83 -0.03
C ALA A 148 22.48 24.51 -0.08
N LYS A 149 21.99 23.49 0.61
CA LYS A 149 22.64 22.18 0.70
C LYS A 149 21.96 21.11 -0.13
N GLY A 150 20.70 21.34 -0.58
CA GLY A 150 19.92 20.35 -1.31
C GLY A 150 19.54 19.12 -0.47
N GLN A 151 19.25 19.33 0.83
CA GLN A 151 18.98 18.25 1.77
C GLN A 151 17.76 18.54 2.65
N PHE A 152 17.31 17.54 3.40
CA PHE A 152 16.21 17.67 4.33
C PHE A 152 16.48 18.69 5.43
N ASP A 153 15.50 19.55 5.67
CA ASP A 153 15.43 20.49 6.79
C ASP A 153 14.02 20.45 7.41
N ALA A 154 13.92 19.86 8.59
CA ALA A 154 12.64 19.72 9.30
C ALA A 154 11.99 21.07 9.69
N THR A 155 12.74 22.18 9.62
CA THR A 155 12.24 23.52 9.97
C THR A 155 11.80 24.34 8.75
N ALA A 156 12.16 23.92 7.53
CA ALA A 156 11.77 24.60 6.31
C ALA A 156 10.29 24.31 5.97
N SER A 157 9.48 25.37 5.81
CA SER A 157 8.04 25.29 5.53
C SER A 157 7.60 26.03 4.26
N GLU A 158 8.47 26.88 3.69
CA GLU A 158 8.17 27.71 2.53
C GLU A 158 8.34 26.95 1.20
N GLN A 159 9.25 26.00 1.18
CA GLN A 159 9.46 25.10 0.06
C GLN A 159 10.05 23.76 0.50
N GLY A 160 9.81 22.73 -0.28
CA GLY A 160 10.25 21.38 0.04
C GLY A 160 9.81 20.38 -1.03
N LEU A 161 10.00 19.13 -0.72
CA LEU A 161 9.61 18.01 -1.59
C LEU A 161 8.32 17.42 -1.06
N LEU A 162 7.27 17.43 -1.87
CA LEU A 162 6.06 16.64 -1.64
C LEU A 162 6.29 15.26 -2.26
N VAL A 163 6.22 14.23 -1.41
CA VAL A 163 6.30 12.83 -1.84
C VAL A 163 4.92 12.22 -1.68
N MET A 164 4.40 11.60 -2.74
CA MET A 164 3.00 11.19 -2.79
C MET A 164 2.84 9.88 -3.54
N ASN A 165 2.06 8.98 -2.96
CA ASN A 165 1.69 7.69 -3.56
C ASN A 165 0.67 7.86 -4.69
N HIS A 166 0.73 6.94 -5.65
CA HIS A 166 -0.25 6.67 -6.68
C HIS A 166 -0.62 5.20 -6.59
N GLU A 167 -1.66 4.91 -5.83
CA GLU A 167 -1.97 3.56 -5.36
C GLU A 167 -2.36 2.62 -6.49
N PHE A 168 -3.42 2.95 -7.20
CA PHE A 168 -3.94 2.15 -8.33
C PHE A 168 -4.39 3.07 -9.47
N ILE A 169 -5.12 2.54 -10.45
CA ILE A 169 -5.56 3.30 -11.62
C ILE A 169 -7.06 3.13 -11.88
N ASN A 170 -7.68 4.21 -12.34
CA ASN A 170 -8.96 4.14 -13.00
C ASN A 170 -8.74 4.11 -14.52
N GLN A 171 -8.85 2.91 -15.12
CA GLN A 171 -8.59 2.74 -16.56
C GLN A 171 -9.45 3.63 -17.45
N THR A 172 -10.66 4.02 -17.03
CA THR A 172 -11.53 4.91 -17.82
C THR A 172 -11.05 6.35 -17.86
N PHE A 173 -10.25 6.78 -16.86
CA PHE A 173 -9.61 8.09 -16.89
C PHE A 173 -8.32 8.07 -17.69
N LEU A 174 -7.52 7.01 -17.55
CA LEU A 174 -6.27 6.85 -18.32
C LEU A 174 -6.51 6.57 -19.80
N HIS A 175 -7.64 5.98 -20.14
CA HIS A 175 -8.04 5.61 -21.50
C HIS A 175 -9.44 6.14 -21.78
N PRO A 176 -9.60 7.37 -22.31
CA PRO A 176 -10.92 7.98 -22.58
C PRO A 176 -11.84 7.14 -23.47
N GLN A 177 -11.28 6.25 -24.28
CA GLN A 177 -12.04 5.28 -25.12
C GLN A 177 -12.19 3.90 -24.44
N GLY A 178 -11.73 3.78 -23.18
CA GLY A 178 -11.61 2.53 -22.45
C GLY A 178 -10.35 1.72 -22.82
N PRO A 179 -9.89 0.83 -21.90
CA PRO A 179 -8.76 -0.05 -22.19
C PRO A 179 -9.12 -1.05 -23.28
N THR A 180 -8.16 -1.36 -24.14
CA THR A 180 -8.37 -2.27 -25.27
C THR A 180 -7.61 -3.59 -25.10
N LYS A 181 -8.10 -4.64 -25.76
CA LYS A 181 -7.46 -5.96 -25.75
C LYS A 181 -7.64 -6.66 -27.11
N PRO A 182 -7.15 -6.09 -28.21
CA PRO A 182 -7.34 -6.66 -29.54
C PRO A 182 -6.68 -8.05 -29.63
N ASN A 183 -7.41 -9.03 -30.17
CA ASN A 183 -6.93 -10.42 -30.28
C ASN A 183 -6.42 -11.04 -28.94
N GLY A 184 -6.98 -10.60 -27.81
CA GLY A 184 -6.61 -11.10 -26.48
C GLY A 184 -5.32 -10.54 -25.89
N ARG A 185 -4.74 -9.49 -26.50
CA ARG A 185 -3.50 -8.84 -26.05
C ARG A 185 -3.71 -7.36 -25.78
N ARG A 186 -3.09 -6.87 -24.70
CA ARG A 186 -3.08 -5.44 -24.38
C ARG A 186 -2.06 -4.71 -25.25
N PRO A 187 -2.39 -3.52 -25.81
CA PRO A 187 -1.40 -2.68 -26.46
C PRO A 187 -0.31 -2.24 -25.50
N GLU A 188 0.94 -2.26 -25.98
CA GLU A 188 2.13 -1.90 -25.17
C GLU A 188 2.01 -0.49 -24.59
N ASP A 189 1.63 0.51 -25.38
CA ASP A 189 1.50 1.90 -24.93
C ASP A 189 0.46 2.07 -23.82
N GLU A 190 -0.67 1.35 -23.89
CA GLU A 190 -1.66 1.34 -22.81
C GLU A 190 -1.09 0.74 -21.52
N VAL A 191 -0.41 -0.41 -21.62
CA VAL A 191 0.16 -1.09 -20.43
C VAL A 191 1.27 -0.26 -19.81
N ILE A 192 2.16 0.34 -20.60
CA ILE A 192 3.22 1.21 -20.06
C ILE A 192 2.62 2.46 -19.40
N ARG A 193 1.53 3.02 -19.94
CA ARG A 193 0.78 4.13 -19.31
C ARG A 193 0.26 3.71 -17.94
N GLU A 194 -0.42 2.57 -17.87
CA GLU A 194 -0.97 2.04 -16.61
C GLU A 194 0.12 1.71 -15.59
N VAL A 195 1.18 1.03 -16.00
CA VAL A 195 2.33 0.69 -15.15
C VAL A 195 3.01 1.95 -14.60
N ASN A 196 3.18 2.98 -15.44
CA ASN A 196 3.80 4.24 -15.03
C ASN A 196 2.85 5.18 -14.27
N ALA A 197 1.54 4.96 -14.33
CA ALA A 197 0.58 5.70 -13.53
C ALA A 197 0.53 5.25 -12.05
N HIS A 198 1.14 4.10 -11.72
CA HIS A 198 1.34 3.64 -10.34
C HIS A 198 2.63 4.18 -9.72
N GLY A 199 2.76 3.98 -8.41
CA GLY A 199 4.00 4.19 -7.67
C GLY A 199 4.02 5.51 -6.88
N VAL A 200 5.10 6.29 -6.99
CA VAL A 200 5.32 7.47 -6.14
C VAL A 200 5.82 8.64 -6.98
N SER A 201 5.35 9.86 -6.66
CA SER A 201 5.94 11.12 -7.15
C SER A 201 6.81 11.77 -6.08
N VAL A 202 7.93 12.34 -6.49
CA VAL A 202 8.68 13.33 -5.72
C VAL A 202 8.61 14.62 -6.50
N VAL A 203 7.99 15.66 -5.94
CA VAL A 203 7.81 16.96 -6.61
C VAL A 203 8.27 18.10 -5.69
N HIS A 204 9.05 19.01 -6.26
CA HIS A 204 9.48 20.21 -5.55
C HIS A 204 8.34 21.23 -5.59
N ILE A 205 7.86 21.62 -4.41
CA ILE A 205 6.81 22.60 -4.24
C ILE A 205 7.32 23.82 -3.47
N LYS A 206 6.73 24.97 -3.78
CA LYS A 206 7.02 26.24 -3.12
C LYS A 206 5.73 27.01 -2.84
N LYS A 207 5.66 27.63 -1.67
CA LYS A 207 4.59 28.55 -1.31
C LYS A 207 4.91 29.94 -1.83
N ASP A 208 3.98 30.56 -2.53
CA ASP A 208 4.02 31.98 -2.88
C ASP A 208 3.46 32.78 -1.69
N ASN A 209 4.32 33.54 -1.05
CA ASN A 209 3.98 34.34 0.12
C ASN A 209 3.04 35.53 -0.19
N THR A 210 2.90 35.90 -1.46
CA THR A 210 2.02 37.00 -1.89
C THR A 210 0.54 36.56 -1.90
N ASN A 211 0.26 35.38 -2.41
CA ASN A 211 -1.11 34.89 -2.59
C ASN A 211 -1.40 33.58 -1.79
N GLN A 212 -0.41 33.12 -1.03
CA GLN A 212 -0.45 31.89 -0.22
C GLN A 212 -0.68 30.59 -1.03
N LYS A 213 -0.57 30.62 -2.35
CA LYS A 213 -0.69 29.44 -3.21
C LYS A 213 0.58 28.59 -3.14
N VAL A 214 0.39 27.29 -3.24
CA VAL A 214 1.49 26.33 -3.43
C VAL A 214 1.59 25.98 -4.89
N GLU A 215 2.80 25.97 -5.43
CA GLU A 215 3.06 25.69 -6.84
C GLU A 215 4.19 24.66 -7.00
N ILE A 216 4.14 23.87 -8.07
CA ILE A 216 5.18 22.92 -8.44
C ILE A 216 6.29 23.66 -9.20
N ILE A 217 7.53 23.48 -8.79
CA ILE A 217 8.71 23.97 -9.50
C ILE A 217 9.11 22.91 -10.53
N GLN A 218 8.59 23.04 -11.75
CA GLN A 218 8.75 21.99 -12.80
C GLN A 218 10.21 21.76 -13.24
N ASN A 219 11.09 22.78 -13.18
CA ASN A 219 12.51 22.64 -13.54
C ASN A 219 13.39 22.07 -12.42
N SER A 220 12.82 21.55 -11.35
CA SER A 220 13.58 21.03 -10.23
C SER A 220 14.26 19.69 -10.56
N LEU A 221 15.53 19.56 -10.18
CA LEU A 221 16.28 18.31 -10.29
C LEU A 221 15.78 17.20 -9.34
N PHE A 222 14.95 17.56 -8.36
CA PHE A 222 14.36 16.62 -7.44
C PHE A 222 13.12 15.92 -8.03
N ASN A 223 12.47 16.56 -9.02
CA ASN A 223 11.24 16.02 -9.61
C ASN A 223 11.50 14.70 -10.30
N ARG A 224 10.80 13.67 -9.86
CA ARG A 224 10.87 12.35 -10.49
C ARG A 224 9.67 11.47 -10.13
N ARG A 225 9.51 10.43 -10.91
CA ARG A 225 8.59 9.32 -10.64
C ARG A 225 9.36 8.06 -10.28
N ILE A 226 8.85 7.38 -9.28
CA ILE A 226 9.20 6.01 -8.92
C ILE A 226 7.97 5.18 -9.29
N THR A 227 8.06 4.41 -10.38
CA THR A 227 6.91 3.69 -10.95
C THR A 227 7.05 2.19 -10.78
N ALA A 228 6.02 1.45 -11.17
CA ALA A 228 6.10 0.00 -11.20
C ALA A 228 7.22 -0.54 -12.13
N SER A 229 7.89 0.29 -12.93
CA SER A 229 9.05 -0.09 -13.76
C SER A 229 10.41 0.28 -13.15
N THR A 230 10.44 1.10 -12.10
CA THR A 230 11.70 1.60 -11.50
C THR A 230 12.50 0.47 -10.87
N VAL A 231 13.81 0.45 -11.09
CA VAL A 231 14.69 -0.53 -10.44
C VAL A 231 14.77 -0.26 -8.95
N MET A 232 14.69 -1.31 -8.15
CA MET A 232 14.76 -1.27 -6.68
C MET A 232 15.73 -2.30 -6.16
N ASP A 233 16.40 -1.97 -5.05
CA ASP A 233 17.27 -2.90 -4.34
C ASP A 233 16.52 -3.54 -3.16
N PHE A 234 16.91 -4.76 -2.78
CA PHE A 234 16.47 -5.40 -1.56
C PHE A 234 17.55 -5.30 -0.48
N ASN A 235 17.14 -4.93 0.74
CA ASN A 235 17.98 -5.00 1.93
C ASN A 235 17.25 -5.70 3.08
N GLY A 236 18.03 -6.27 4.01
CA GLY A 236 17.53 -7.03 5.14
C GLY A 236 17.57 -8.55 4.93
N PRO A 237 16.93 -9.34 5.79
CA PRO A 237 17.18 -10.79 5.92
C PRO A 237 16.76 -11.63 4.71
N VAL A 238 15.83 -11.17 3.88
CA VAL A 238 15.34 -11.92 2.71
C VAL A 238 16.11 -11.57 1.43
N ALA A 239 16.86 -10.46 1.43
CA ALA A 239 17.69 -10.07 0.30
C ALA A 239 18.71 -11.17 -0.05
N ASN A 240 18.99 -11.34 -1.35
CA ASN A 240 19.95 -12.34 -1.85
C ASN A 240 19.58 -13.79 -1.50
N THR A 241 18.28 -14.10 -1.47
CA THR A 241 17.79 -15.47 -1.27
C THR A 241 17.10 -16.01 -2.52
N THR A 242 16.99 -17.33 -2.61
CA THR A 242 16.27 -17.99 -3.70
C THR A 242 14.77 -17.63 -3.75
N LEU A 243 14.21 -17.15 -2.64
CA LEU A 243 12.81 -16.71 -2.57
C LEU A 243 12.52 -15.47 -3.41
N LEU A 244 13.54 -14.63 -3.65
CA LEU A 244 13.45 -13.42 -4.48
C LEU A 244 14.09 -13.59 -5.86
N ALA A 245 14.65 -14.78 -6.17
CA ALA A 245 15.26 -15.05 -7.47
C ALA A 245 14.20 -15.05 -8.58
N THR A 246 14.47 -14.30 -9.65
CA THR A 246 13.64 -14.21 -10.86
C THR A 246 14.53 -14.17 -12.09
N GLN A 247 13.97 -14.29 -13.28
CA GLN A 247 14.70 -14.09 -14.52
C GLN A 247 15.40 -12.72 -14.57
N TYR A 248 14.76 -11.66 -14.05
CA TYR A 248 15.35 -10.32 -13.99
C TYR A 248 16.50 -10.22 -12.98
N SER A 249 16.40 -10.88 -11.84
CA SER A 249 17.40 -10.86 -10.76
C SER A 249 17.70 -12.28 -10.26
N PRO A 250 18.59 -13.01 -10.93
CA PRO A 250 18.87 -14.42 -10.59
C PRO A 250 19.38 -14.64 -9.17
N VAL A 251 19.98 -13.62 -8.57
CA VAL A 251 20.49 -13.67 -7.18
C VAL A 251 19.54 -13.03 -6.15
N GLY A 252 18.37 -12.51 -6.59
CA GLY A 252 17.36 -11.96 -5.67
C GLY A 252 17.78 -10.68 -4.93
N THR A 253 18.61 -9.83 -5.56
CA THR A 253 19.07 -8.57 -4.96
C THR A 253 18.31 -7.34 -5.47
N LYS A 254 17.59 -7.49 -6.59
CA LYS A 254 16.87 -6.39 -7.26
C LYS A 254 15.50 -6.84 -7.73
N THR A 255 14.64 -5.85 -7.94
CA THR A 255 13.36 -6.02 -8.63
C THR A 255 13.03 -4.77 -9.43
N ARG A 256 11.93 -4.81 -10.18
CA ARG A 256 11.32 -3.62 -10.77
C ARG A 256 10.05 -3.30 -10.02
N GLY A 257 9.97 -2.06 -9.62
CA GLY A 257 8.74 -1.43 -9.20
C GLY A 257 8.29 -1.62 -7.80
N THR A 258 7.43 -0.73 -7.57
CA THR A 258 6.44 -0.66 -6.51
C THR A 258 5.10 -0.33 -7.16
N HIS A 259 4.05 -0.87 -6.65
CA HIS A 259 2.67 -0.58 -7.05
C HIS A 259 1.73 -0.88 -5.89
N ASN A 260 0.50 -0.42 -6.02
CA ASN A 260 -0.50 -0.45 -4.97
C ASN A 260 0.03 0.17 -3.68
N ASN A 261 0.57 1.37 -3.84
CA ASN A 261 1.19 2.16 -2.78
C ASN A 261 0.09 2.92 -2.03
N CYS A 262 -0.41 2.36 -0.94
CA CYS A 262 -1.50 2.91 -0.14
C CYS A 262 -0.97 3.93 0.87
N GLY A 263 -0.89 3.59 2.14
CA GLY A 263 -0.40 4.48 3.18
C GLY A 263 1.10 4.79 3.09
N ASN A 264 1.58 5.58 4.02
CA ASN A 264 2.97 6.00 4.03
C ASN A 264 3.52 6.20 5.44
N GLY A 265 4.79 6.51 5.50
CA GLY A 265 5.47 7.04 6.66
C GLY A 265 6.67 7.87 6.24
N TYR A 266 7.34 8.42 7.22
CA TYR A 266 8.60 9.12 7.03
C TYR A 266 9.53 8.87 8.21
N THR A 267 10.81 9.01 7.95
CA THR A 267 11.85 8.76 8.93
C THR A 267 12.42 10.07 9.47
N PRO A 268 12.98 10.07 10.68
CA PRO A 268 13.63 11.26 11.21
C PRO A 268 14.93 11.64 10.47
N TRP A 269 15.46 10.75 9.63
CA TRP A 269 16.62 11.05 8.78
C TRP A 269 16.27 11.60 7.40
N GLY A 270 14.96 11.81 7.11
CA GLY A 270 14.51 12.52 5.91
C GLY A 270 14.18 11.62 4.74
N THR A 271 13.91 10.32 4.94
CA THR A 271 13.41 9.44 3.88
C THR A 271 11.92 9.17 4.01
N TYR A 272 11.28 8.88 2.87
CA TYR A 272 9.88 8.50 2.75
C TYR A 272 9.75 6.97 2.76
N LEU A 273 8.71 6.47 3.42
CA LEU A 273 8.35 5.06 3.42
C LEU A 273 7.01 4.90 2.71
N THR A 274 6.98 4.25 1.58
CA THR A 274 5.73 3.85 0.93
C THR A 274 5.46 2.37 1.19
N THR A 275 4.19 2.00 1.18
CA THR A 275 3.71 0.69 1.57
C THR A 275 3.05 -0.02 0.40
N GLU A 276 3.35 -1.29 0.18
CA GLU A 276 2.75 -2.11 -0.87
C GLU A 276 1.63 -2.96 -0.26
N GLU A 277 0.38 -2.68 -0.63
CA GLU A 277 -0.80 -3.28 -0.01
C GLU A 277 -1.38 -4.42 -0.87
N ASN A 278 -2.27 -4.16 -1.80
CA ASN A 278 -3.00 -5.15 -2.61
C ASN A 278 -2.22 -5.63 -3.85
N PHE A 279 -0.91 -5.84 -3.69
CA PHE A 279 0.05 -6.14 -4.76
C PHE A 279 -0.26 -7.42 -5.55
N ILE A 280 -0.96 -8.39 -4.94
CA ILE A 280 -1.10 -9.73 -5.52
C ILE A 280 -2.05 -9.77 -6.71
N GLY A 281 -3.05 -8.91 -6.73
CA GLY A 281 -4.07 -8.85 -7.79
C GLY A 281 -3.53 -8.51 -9.18
N TYR A 282 -2.28 -8.08 -9.27
CA TYR A 282 -1.60 -7.75 -10.53
C TYR A 282 -1.01 -8.96 -11.24
N PHE A 283 -0.96 -10.11 -10.57
CA PHE A 283 -0.33 -11.32 -11.09
C PHE A 283 -1.35 -12.31 -11.63
N LYS A 284 -0.94 -13.00 -12.70
CA LYS A 284 -1.59 -14.18 -13.23
C LYS A 284 -0.87 -15.44 -12.76
N ARG A 285 -1.62 -16.55 -12.62
CA ARG A 285 -1.07 -17.90 -12.48
C ARG A 285 -1.92 -18.88 -13.26
N ALA A 286 -1.33 -19.67 -14.15
CA ALA A 286 -2.06 -20.65 -14.95
C ALA A 286 -2.47 -21.87 -14.13
N GLY A 287 -3.63 -22.48 -14.44
CA GLY A 287 -4.14 -23.67 -13.74
C GLY A 287 -3.19 -24.87 -13.82
N ALA A 288 -2.47 -25.02 -14.93
CA ALA A 288 -1.46 -26.07 -15.10
C ALA A 288 -0.27 -25.97 -14.11
N ASP A 289 -0.04 -24.81 -13.51
CA ASP A 289 1.01 -24.58 -12.51
C ASP A 289 0.83 -25.45 -11.25
N GLU A 290 -0.39 -25.95 -10.98
CA GLU A 290 -0.64 -26.88 -9.88
C GLU A 290 0.21 -28.14 -9.95
N TYR A 291 0.57 -28.56 -11.18
CA TYR A 291 1.37 -29.75 -11.46
C TYR A 291 2.83 -29.43 -11.85
N ALA A 292 3.24 -28.18 -11.79
CA ALA A 292 4.56 -27.73 -12.26
C ALA A 292 5.68 -27.90 -11.21
N GLY A 293 5.41 -28.58 -10.09
CA GLY A 293 6.43 -28.92 -9.09
C GLY A 293 6.58 -27.92 -7.94
N ARG A 294 5.62 -27.05 -7.69
CA ARG A 294 5.61 -26.23 -6.47
C ARG A 294 5.45 -27.10 -5.22
N SER A 295 6.19 -26.79 -4.18
CA SER A 295 5.99 -27.37 -2.86
C SER A 295 4.62 -27.01 -2.28
N GLU A 296 4.11 -27.79 -1.35
CA GLU A 296 2.85 -27.47 -0.66
C GLU A 296 2.94 -26.15 0.11
N LYS A 297 4.11 -25.82 0.69
CA LYS A 297 4.33 -24.51 1.35
C LYS A 297 4.17 -23.34 0.38
N GLU A 298 4.72 -23.43 -0.83
CA GLU A 298 4.54 -22.40 -1.86
C GLU A 298 3.08 -22.25 -2.28
N LYS A 299 2.36 -23.37 -2.45
CA LYS A 299 0.92 -23.34 -2.79
C LYS A 299 0.09 -22.68 -1.69
N ILE A 300 0.36 -22.99 -0.42
CA ILE A 300 -0.29 -22.39 0.73
C ILE A 300 -0.01 -20.89 0.78
N ALA A 301 1.25 -20.46 0.60
CA ALA A 301 1.63 -19.05 0.57
C ALA A 301 0.93 -18.28 -0.55
N LEU A 302 0.88 -18.85 -1.78
CA LEU A 302 0.16 -18.24 -2.89
C LEU A 302 -1.35 -18.16 -2.63
N LYS A 303 -1.93 -19.20 -2.03
CA LYS A 303 -3.36 -19.22 -1.66
C LYS A 303 -3.67 -18.15 -0.62
N ARG A 304 -2.80 -17.98 0.40
CA ARG A 304 -2.95 -16.93 1.42
C ARG A 304 -3.13 -15.54 0.82
N TYR A 305 -2.34 -15.21 -0.21
CA TYR A 305 -2.37 -13.90 -0.87
C TYR A 305 -3.30 -13.81 -2.08
N GLY A 306 -4.11 -14.86 -2.39
CA GLY A 306 -5.10 -14.79 -3.47
C GLY A 306 -4.67 -15.33 -4.83
N LEU A 307 -3.47 -15.92 -4.95
CA LEU A 307 -3.03 -16.68 -6.13
C LEU A 307 -3.23 -18.20 -6.01
N GLY A 308 -4.06 -18.64 -5.07
CA GLY A 308 -4.49 -20.04 -4.99
C GLY A 308 -5.35 -20.41 -6.20
N LEU A 309 -5.11 -21.59 -6.77
CA LEU A 309 -5.89 -22.07 -7.91
C LEU A 309 -7.21 -22.72 -7.46
N SER A 310 -8.28 -22.38 -8.14
CA SER A 310 -9.59 -23.01 -7.94
C SER A 310 -9.77 -24.21 -8.85
N ILE A 311 -10.42 -25.26 -8.35
CA ILE A 311 -10.77 -26.42 -9.17
C ILE A 311 -11.84 -26.00 -10.19
N ASP A 312 -11.65 -26.44 -11.45
CA ASP A 312 -12.70 -26.41 -12.45
C ASP A 312 -13.66 -27.56 -12.18
N TYR A 313 -14.94 -27.27 -11.98
CA TYR A 313 -15.98 -28.26 -11.72
C TYR A 313 -16.92 -28.40 -12.90
N LEU A 314 -17.36 -29.63 -13.18
CA LEU A 314 -18.39 -29.91 -14.19
C LEU A 314 -19.71 -29.24 -13.80
N TYR A 315 -20.40 -28.66 -14.78
CA TYR A 315 -21.68 -27.97 -14.59
C TYR A 315 -22.69 -28.32 -15.68
N GLU A 316 -23.98 -28.09 -15.41
CA GLU A 316 -25.02 -28.18 -16.41
C GLU A 316 -24.85 -27.10 -17.47
N LYS A 317 -25.10 -27.44 -18.72
CA LYS A 317 -24.97 -26.52 -19.86
C LYS A 317 -26.31 -26.19 -20.48
N ASN A 318 -26.44 -24.97 -20.93
CA ASN A 318 -27.48 -24.53 -21.86
C ASN A 318 -27.21 -25.10 -23.26
N ALA A 319 -28.19 -24.97 -24.17
CA ALA A 319 -28.07 -25.46 -25.56
C ALA A 319 -26.92 -24.79 -26.34
N ASP A 320 -26.49 -23.59 -25.95
CA ASP A 320 -25.37 -22.84 -26.50
C ASP A 320 -24.01 -23.18 -25.85
N GLY A 321 -23.99 -24.14 -24.91
CA GLY A 321 -22.79 -24.57 -24.20
C GLY A 321 -22.41 -23.73 -22.97
N THR A 322 -23.11 -22.62 -22.71
CA THR A 322 -22.86 -21.77 -21.53
C THR A 322 -23.30 -22.44 -20.23
N PRO A 323 -22.72 -22.05 -19.07
CA PRO A 323 -23.15 -22.58 -17.77
C PRO A 323 -24.63 -22.25 -17.48
N LYS A 324 -25.41 -23.28 -17.12
CA LYS A 324 -26.76 -23.07 -16.63
C LYS A 324 -26.72 -22.49 -15.22
N LYS A 325 -27.61 -21.56 -14.95
CA LYS A 325 -27.70 -20.86 -13.65
C LYS A 325 -29.06 -21.12 -13.00
N ASN A 326 -29.08 -21.15 -11.66
CA ASN A 326 -30.31 -21.17 -10.88
C ASN A 326 -31.00 -19.79 -10.84
N GLU A 327 -32.16 -19.71 -10.18
CA GLU A 327 -32.91 -18.44 -10.02
C GLU A 327 -32.14 -17.31 -9.32
N LYS A 328 -31.09 -17.65 -8.56
CA LYS A 328 -30.20 -16.70 -7.89
C LYS A 328 -28.97 -16.32 -8.75
N GLY A 329 -28.91 -16.76 -10.01
CA GLY A 329 -27.80 -16.49 -10.92
C GLY A 329 -26.54 -17.35 -10.67
N GLN A 330 -26.58 -18.33 -9.80
CA GLN A 330 -25.45 -19.21 -9.48
C GLN A 330 -25.36 -20.39 -10.44
N ILE A 331 -24.14 -20.80 -10.83
CA ILE A 331 -23.89 -21.96 -11.70
C ILE A 331 -24.40 -23.24 -11.03
N ILE A 332 -25.10 -24.08 -11.81
CA ILE A 332 -25.56 -25.40 -11.37
C ILE A 332 -24.45 -26.41 -11.67
N TYR A 333 -23.75 -26.86 -10.63
CA TYR A 333 -22.70 -27.87 -10.75
C TYR A 333 -23.26 -29.28 -10.77
N LEU A 334 -22.58 -30.17 -11.50
CA LEU A 334 -22.85 -31.64 -11.42
C LEU A 334 -22.31 -32.16 -10.09
N LEU A 335 -23.08 -33.03 -9.45
CA LEU A 335 -22.76 -33.61 -8.15
C LEU A 335 -22.56 -35.15 -8.27
N ASP A 336 -21.63 -35.66 -7.47
CA ASP A 336 -21.47 -37.10 -7.27
C ASP A 336 -22.62 -37.68 -6.39
N PRO A 337 -22.71 -39.00 -6.20
CA PRO A 337 -23.73 -39.62 -5.36
C PRO A 337 -23.67 -39.17 -3.88
N ALA A 338 -22.56 -38.64 -3.42
CA ALA A 338 -22.37 -38.10 -2.06
C ALA A 338 -22.74 -36.62 -1.95
N GLY A 339 -23.11 -35.96 -3.08
CA GLY A 339 -23.47 -34.53 -3.11
C GLY A 339 -22.31 -33.59 -3.30
N ASN A 340 -21.10 -34.06 -3.59
CA ASN A 340 -19.93 -33.19 -3.85
C ASN A 340 -19.89 -32.80 -5.32
N LYS A 341 -19.36 -31.60 -5.62
CA LYS A 341 -19.11 -31.12 -6.98
C LYS A 341 -18.09 -32.06 -7.66
N ILE A 342 -18.39 -32.44 -8.91
CA ILE A 342 -17.52 -33.32 -9.70
C ILE A 342 -16.39 -32.46 -10.34
N PRO A 343 -15.10 -32.70 -10.01
CA PRO A 343 -14.00 -32.00 -10.66
C PRO A 343 -13.89 -32.37 -12.14
N ASN A 344 -13.67 -31.38 -12.98
CA ASN A 344 -13.26 -31.61 -14.36
C ASN A 344 -11.89 -32.29 -14.41
N LYS A 345 -11.65 -33.17 -15.40
CA LYS A 345 -10.44 -33.94 -15.56
C LYS A 345 -9.83 -33.70 -16.94
N ASP A 346 -8.51 -33.64 -16.99
CA ASP A 346 -7.77 -33.62 -18.24
C ASP A 346 -7.60 -35.03 -18.84
N GLU A 347 -6.93 -35.13 -19.98
CA GLU A 347 -6.66 -36.40 -20.69
C GLU A 347 -5.83 -37.40 -19.87
N GLN A 348 -5.06 -36.91 -18.89
CA GLN A 348 -4.27 -37.71 -17.96
C GLN A 348 -5.04 -38.04 -16.68
N ASN A 349 -6.34 -37.75 -16.64
CA ASN A 349 -7.22 -37.93 -15.47
C ASN A 349 -6.82 -37.11 -14.22
N ARG A 350 -6.06 -36.01 -14.41
CA ARG A 350 -5.73 -35.07 -13.34
C ARG A 350 -6.85 -34.02 -13.20
N THR A 351 -7.07 -33.51 -11.98
CA THR A 351 -8.04 -32.44 -11.75
C THR A 351 -7.63 -31.17 -12.52
N VAL A 352 -8.58 -30.58 -13.25
CA VAL A 352 -8.32 -29.31 -13.94
C VAL A 352 -8.47 -28.16 -12.95
N TYR A 353 -7.53 -27.20 -12.99
CA TYR A 353 -7.59 -25.97 -12.21
C TYR A 353 -7.76 -24.77 -13.14
N LEU A 354 -8.50 -23.79 -12.68
CA LEU A 354 -8.73 -22.53 -13.40
C LEU A 354 -7.53 -21.62 -13.24
N ASP A 355 -7.22 -20.86 -14.31
CA ASP A 355 -6.26 -19.78 -14.23
C ASP A 355 -6.75 -18.70 -13.25
N THR A 356 -5.83 -18.12 -12.48
CA THR A 356 -6.09 -16.80 -11.87
C THR A 356 -5.85 -15.74 -12.93
N ASN A 357 -6.70 -14.72 -12.96
CA ASN A 357 -6.53 -13.59 -13.89
C ASN A 357 -5.89 -12.42 -13.16
N SER A 358 -4.93 -11.77 -13.80
CA SER A 358 -4.42 -10.48 -13.35
C SER A 358 -5.48 -9.39 -13.52
N ARG A 359 -5.44 -8.35 -12.67
CA ARG A 359 -6.41 -7.24 -12.67
C ARG A 359 -6.47 -6.52 -14.02
N TYR A 360 -5.31 -6.29 -14.65
CA TYR A 360 -5.18 -5.45 -15.83
C TYR A 360 -4.67 -6.17 -17.08
N ALA A 361 -4.40 -7.46 -16.98
CA ALA A 361 -3.87 -8.28 -18.07
C ALA A 361 -2.55 -7.75 -18.69
N TRP A 362 -1.69 -7.15 -17.87
CA TRP A 362 -0.41 -6.59 -18.30
C TRP A 362 0.54 -7.66 -18.87
N GLU A 363 0.44 -8.90 -18.39
CA GLU A 363 1.19 -10.06 -18.87
C GLU A 363 0.89 -10.44 -20.33
N THR A 364 -0.15 -9.84 -20.92
CA THR A 364 -0.55 -10.14 -22.29
C THR A 364 0.08 -9.20 -23.32
N ALA A 365 0.73 -8.11 -22.89
CA ALA A 365 1.41 -7.19 -23.78
C ALA A 365 2.69 -7.81 -24.35
N ILE A 366 3.08 -7.36 -25.53
CA ILE A 366 4.31 -7.73 -26.19
C ILE A 366 5.06 -6.45 -26.50
N GLY A 367 6.27 -6.34 -25.96
CA GLY A 367 7.22 -5.28 -26.26
C GLY A 367 8.39 -5.82 -27.10
N GLU A 368 9.40 -4.97 -27.25
CA GLU A 368 10.69 -5.39 -27.81
C GLU A 368 11.35 -6.44 -26.93
N ALA A 369 12.22 -7.27 -27.49
CA ALA A 369 12.83 -8.39 -26.78
C ALA A 369 13.58 -7.95 -25.50
N GLU A 370 14.24 -6.79 -25.55
CA GLU A 370 15.00 -6.23 -24.44
C GLU A 370 14.13 -5.70 -23.28
N SER A 371 12.85 -5.43 -23.54
CA SER A 371 11.89 -4.92 -22.56
C SER A 371 10.77 -5.89 -22.22
N GLN A 372 10.76 -7.09 -22.81
CA GLN A 372 9.68 -8.06 -22.61
C GLN A 372 9.51 -8.47 -21.13
N ASP A 373 10.57 -8.42 -20.32
CA ASP A 373 10.53 -8.65 -18.88
C ASP A 373 9.59 -7.70 -18.12
N LEU A 374 9.31 -6.51 -18.68
CA LEU A 374 8.35 -5.55 -18.09
C LEU A 374 6.91 -6.08 -18.09
N TYR A 375 6.60 -7.03 -18.96
CA TYR A 375 5.28 -7.65 -19.09
C TYR A 375 5.27 -9.07 -18.53
N ASP A 376 6.27 -9.90 -18.86
CA ASP A 376 6.37 -11.30 -18.45
C ASP A 376 6.39 -11.47 -16.92
N ARG A 377 6.88 -10.47 -16.18
CA ARG A 377 6.98 -10.49 -14.72
C ARG A 377 5.63 -10.57 -13.99
N TRP A 378 4.55 -10.25 -14.68
CA TRP A 378 3.19 -10.31 -14.14
C TRP A 378 2.55 -11.71 -14.28
N ASP A 379 3.27 -12.66 -14.88
CA ASP A 379 2.87 -14.07 -14.94
C ASP A 379 3.74 -14.92 -13.99
N ALA A 380 3.16 -15.28 -12.85
CA ALA A 380 3.82 -16.09 -11.82
C ALA A 380 3.83 -17.60 -12.11
N THR A 381 3.38 -18.02 -13.30
CA THR A 381 3.39 -19.44 -13.70
C THR A 381 4.81 -19.94 -13.86
N ILE A 382 5.08 -21.16 -13.39
CA ILE A 382 6.35 -21.86 -13.67
C ILE A 382 6.46 -22.13 -15.17
N LYS A 383 7.51 -21.63 -15.81
CA LYS A 383 7.78 -21.80 -17.24
C LYS A 383 9.15 -22.47 -17.50
N GLY A 384 10.10 -22.29 -16.60
CA GLY A 384 11.45 -22.82 -16.70
C GLY A 384 11.76 -23.87 -15.63
N ALA A 385 12.96 -24.46 -15.70
CA ALA A 385 13.43 -25.45 -14.72
C ALA A 385 13.71 -24.80 -13.35
N THR A 386 14.16 -23.55 -13.35
CA THR A 386 14.51 -22.80 -12.13
C THR A 386 13.85 -21.45 -12.10
N ALA A 387 13.73 -20.84 -10.91
CA ALA A 387 13.17 -19.50 -10.72
C ALA A 387 13.95 -18.39 -11.46
N THR A 388 15.20 -18.65 -11.87
CA THR A 388 16.02 -17.72 -12.67
C THR A 388 15.67 -17.73 -14.15
N GLN A 389 14.72 -18.56 -14.58
CA GLN A 389 14.29 -18.68 -15.97
C GLN A 389 12.84 -18.19 -16.19
N ASP A 390 12.18 -17.74 -15.12
CA ASP A 390 10.81 -17.20 -15.17
C ASP A 390 10.56 -16.23 -14.02
N PHE A 391 9.31 -15.86 -13.83
CA PHE A 391 8.88 -14.95 -12.79
C PHE A 391 7.97 -15.62 -11.74
N ARG A 392 8.15 -16.95 -11.49
CA ARG A 392 7.39 -17.69 -10.47
C ARG A 392 7.45 -17.05 -9.08
N ASN A 393 8.54 -16.34 -8.77
CA ASN A 393 8.76 -15.58 -7.54
C ASN A 393 8.44 -14.08 -7.70
N GLY A 394 7.91 -13.65 -8.84
CA GLY A 394 7.48 -12.27 -9.05
C GLY A 394 6.62 -11.72 -7.91
N PRO A 395 5.58 -12.43 -7.45
CA PRO A 395 4.76 -12.00 -6.31
C PRO A 395 5.55 -11.78 -5.02
N ASN A 396 6.64 -12.56 -4.79
CA ASN A 396 7.46 -12.42 -3.58
C ASN A 396 8.27 -11.11 -3.55
N THR A 397 8.41 -10.46 -4.69
CA THR A 397 9.16 -9.20 -4.79
C THR A 397 8.33 -7.98 -4.35
N PHE A 398 7.07 -8.17 -3.96
CA PHE A 398 6.13 -7.15 -3.49
C PHE A 398 5.53 -7.48 -2.13
N GLY A 399 4.83 -6.51 -1.55
CA GLY A 399 4.29 -6.58 -0.20
C GLY A 399 5.29 -6.12 0.86
N TRP A 400 6.18 -5.21 0.51
CA TRP A 400 7.24 -4.69 1.36
C TRP A 400 7.06 -3.21 1.69
N ILE A 401 7.75 -2.74 2.72
CA ILE A 401 7.99 -1.30 2.90
C ILE A 401 9.11 -0.89 1.95
N VAL A 402 8.88 0.17 1.18
CA VAL A 402 9.85 0.74 0.24
C VAL A 402 10.33 2.08 0.77
N GLU A 403 11.61 2.18 1.09
CA GLU A 403 12.25 3.43 1.46
C GLU A 403 12.70 4.19 0.22
N ILE A 404 12.36 5.49 0.18
CA ILE A 404 12.73 6.44 -0.88
C ILE A 404 13.43 7.63 -0.23
N ASP A 405 14.64 7.95 -0.69
CA ASP A 405 15.30 9.19 -0.31
C ASP A 405 14.87 10.31 -1.28
N PRO A 406 14.03 11.28 -0.86
CA PRO A 406 13.53 12.33 -1.75
C PRO A 406 14.63 13.21 -2.30
N PHE A 407 15.73 13.35 -1.58
CA PHE A 407 16.83 14.27 -1.89
C PHE A 407 17.92 13.62 -2.77
N ASN A 408 17.87 12.31 -2.98
CA ASN A 408 18.87 11.57 -3.75
C ASN A 408 18.25 10.77 -4.89
N ALA A 409 18.20 11.34 -6.08
CA ALA A 409 17.72 10.69 -7.29
C ALA A 409 18.72 9.68 -7.90
N GLY A 410 19.97 9.68 -7.45
CA GLY A 410 21.04 8.84 -8.00
C GLY A 410 21.10 7.42 -7.46
N GLN A 411 20.29 7.09 -6.46
CA GLN A 411 20.24 5.75 -5.86
C GLN A 411 18.86 5.12 -6.04
N ASN A 412 18.83 3.79 -6.18
CA ASN A 412 17.57 3.05 -6.26
C ASN A 412 16.82 3.12 -4.91
N PRO A 413 15.48 3.17 -4.93
CA PRO A 413 14.68 2.89 -3.73
C PRO A 413 14.98 1.49 -3.17
N VAL A 414 14.79 1.32 -1.87
CA VAL A 414 15.16 0.10 -1.15
C VAL A 414 13.93 -0.55 -0.52
N LYS A 415 13.69 -1.83 -0.84
CA LYS A 415 12.69 -2.66 -0.17
C LYS A 415 13.28 -3.23 1.12
N ARG A 416 12.66 -2.87 2.27
CA ARG A 416 13.14 -3.17 3.63
C ARG A 416 12.54 -4.47 4.15
N THR A 417 13.20 -5.61 3.87
CA THR A 417 12.61 -6.93 4.11
C THR A 417 12.50 -7.34 5.58
N ALA A 418 13.21 -6.70 6.49
CA ALA A 418 13.08 -6.95 7.93
C ALA A 418 11.76 -6.44 8.53
N LEU A 419 11.06 -5.54 7.84
CA LEU A 419 9.78 -5.02 8.30
C LEU A 419 8.58 -5.94 7.98
N GLY A 420 8.83 -7.15 7.50
CA GLY A 420 7.80 -8.13 7.17
C GLY A 420 7.25 -7.98 5.76
N ARG A 421 6.47 -9.00 5.33
CA ARG A 421 5.81 -9.03 4.02
C ARG A 421 4.33 -9.35 4.22
N PHE A 422 3.47 -8.40 3.91
CA PHE A 422 2.01 -8.49 4.03
C PHE A 422 1.35 -7.32 3.26
N ALA A 423 0.03 -7.16 3.35
CA ALA A 423 -0.69 -6.02 2.76
C ALA A 423 -0.46 -4.77 3.62
N HIS A 424 0.72 -4.14 3.44
CA HIS A 424 1.10 -2.97 4.23
C HIS A 424 0.24 -1.76 3.88
N GLU A 425 -0.39 -1.15 4.90
CA GLU A 425 -1.07 0.13 4.71
C GLU A 425 -0.19 1.30 5.16
N ASP A 426 0.15 1.42 6.42
CA ASP A 426 1.03 2.48 6.94
C ASP A 426 2.34 1.92 7.51
N CYS A 427 3.38 2.78 7.62
CA CYS A 427 4.62 2.46 8.31
C CYS A 427 5.07 3.66 9.14
N ARG A 428 4.64 3.74 10.40
CA ARG A 428 4.89 4.90 11.26
C ARG A 428 6.07 4.67 12.20
N ALA A 429 7.04 5.57 12.10
CA ALA A 429 8.20 5.60 12.97
C ALA A 429 7.82 6.04 14.40
N SER A 430 8.46 5.47 15.42
CA SER A 430 8.37 5.92 16.80
C SER A 430 9.02 7.30 16.97
N ARG A 431 8.87 7.90 18.16
CA ARG A 431 9.66 9.10 18.49
C ARG A 431 11.15 8.77 18.47
N ALA A 432 11.91 9.63 17.83
CA ALA A 432 13.37 9.55 17.78
C ALA A 432 13.96 10.16 19.07
N ILE A 433 14.33 9.30 20.01
CA ILE A 433 14.95 9.71 21.29
C ILE A 433 16.38 9.18 21.28
N GLU A 434 17.36 10.08 21.42
CA GLU A 434 18.78 9.74 21.37
C GLU A 434 19.13 8.62 22.39
N GLY A 435 19.84 7.61 21.90
CA GLY A 435 20.27 6.47 22.70
C GLY A 435 19.16 5.44 23.00
N GLN A 436 17.92 5.66 22.54
CA GLN A 436 16.83 4.71 22.71
C GLN A 436 16.61 3.85 21.47
N PRO A 437 16.08 2.62 21.59
CA PRO A 437 15.68 1.80 20.46
C PRO A 437 14.66 2.52 19.59
N PHE A 438 14.78 2.33 18.27
CA PHE A 438 13.88 2.92 17.29
C PHE A 438 12.90 1.86 16.78
N ALA A 439 11.63 2.19 16.63
CA ALA A 439 10.62 1.26 16.23
C ALA A 439 9.74 1.79 15.07
N PHE A 440 9.14 0.85 14.32
CA PHE A 440 8.15 1.10 13.28
C PHE A 440 6.87 0.33 13.59
N TYR A 441 5.73 0.96 13.39
CA TYR A 441 4.40 0.38 13.55
C TYR A 441 3.71 0.31 12.20
N MET A 442 3.06 -0.82 11.91
CA MET A 442 2.47 -1.13 10.61
C MET A 442 1.15 -1.86 10.79
N GLY A 443 0.21 -1.65 9.85
CA GLY A 443 -1.02 -2.41 9.71
C GLY A 443 -0.95 -3.36 8.53
N ASP A 444 -1.61 -4.52 8.63
CA ASP A 444 -2.01 -5.36 7.50
C ASP A 444 -3.49 -5.13 7.27
N ASP A 445 -3.87 -4.56 6.13
CA ASP A 445 -5.26 -4.19 5.85
C ASP A 445 -6.13 -5.37 5.39
N SER A 446 -5.56 -6.55 5.26
CA SER A 446 -6.36 -7.76 4.99
C SER A 446 -7.32 -8.06 6.14
N ARG A 447 -8.52 -8.55 5.83
CA ARG A 447 -9.57 -8.80 6.84
C ARG A 447 -9.11 -9.76 7.93
N GLY A 448 -9.28 -9.31 9.18
CA GLY A 448 -8.93 -10.10 10.37
C GLY A 448 -7.43 -10.19 10.65
N GLU A 449 -6.59 -9.49 9.90
CA GLU A 449 -5.15 -9.45 10.10
C GLU A 449 -4.74 -8.50 11.24
N TYR A 450 -3.44 -8.25 11.44
CA TYR A 450 -2.90 -7.76 12.69
C TYR A 450 -2.19 -6.40 12.55
N ILE A 451 -1.91 -5.81 13.70
CA ILE A 451 -0.97 -4.68 13.84
C ILE A 451 0.40 -5.24 14.17
N TYR A 452 1.41 -4.77 13.47
CA TYR A 452 2.79 -5.22 13.59
C TYR A 452 3.71 -4.11 14.13
N LYS A 453 4.80 -4.52 14.75
CA LYS A 453 5.86 -3.63 15.22
C LYS A 453 7.22 -4.24 14.90
N PHE A 454 8.09 -3.46 14.31
CA PHE A 454 9.51 -3.77 14.20
C PHE A 454 10.29 -2.89 15.17
N VAL A 455 11.25 -3.45 15.90
CA VAL A 455 12.15 -2.73 16.81
C VAL A 455 13.57 -2.94 16.32
N SER A 456 14.25 -1.87 15.98
CA SER A 456 15.64 -1.88 15.52
C SER A 456 16.58 -2.37 16.63
N ASP A 457 17.61 -3.14 16.29
CA ASP A 457 18.72 -3.45 17.20
C ASP A 457 19.58 -2.20 17.47
N ALA A 458 19.55 -1.21 16.60
CA ALA A 458 20.28 0.04 16.75
C ALA A 458 19.48 1.06 17.55
N THR A 459 20.17 1.83 18.39
CA THR A 459 19.61 3.00 19.08
C THR A 459 19.77 4.26 18.23
N TRP A 460 18.80 5.19 18.38
CA TRP A 460 18.79 6.42 17.62
C TRP A 460 19.99 7.33 17.92
N ASP A 461 20.63 7.81 16.87
CA ASP A 461 21.70 8.83 16.91
C ASP A 461 21.29 10.01 16.00
N PRO A 462 21.16 11.24 16.53
CA PRO A 462 20.82 12.42 15.72
C PRO A 462 21.80 12.74 14.58
N LYS A 463 23.02 12.19 14.62
CA LYS A 463 24.00 12.31 13.54
C LYS A 463 23.60 11.58 12.26
N ASP A 464 22.60 10.70 12.34
CA ASP A 464 22.09 9.97 11.16
C ASP A 464 21.09 10.78 10.34
N ILE A 465 20.68 11.98 10.79
CA ILE A 465 19.87 12.90 9.99
C ILE A 465 20.62 13.22 8.68
N ASN A 466 19.90 13.20 7.55
CA ASN A 466 20.44 13.44 6.20
C ASN A 466 21.48 12.40 5.73
N THR A 467 21.47 11.20 6.28
CA THR A 467 22.36 10.13 5.78
C THR A 467 21.64 9.14 4.86
N GLY A 468 20.36 9.38 4.56
CA GLY A 468 19.57 8.62 3.59
C GLY A 468 19.55 7.12 3.86
N TYR A 469 19.76 6.31 2.83
CA TYR A 469 19.71 4.84 2.94
C TYR A 469 20.73 4.24 3.91
N ARG A 470 21.82 4.95 4.26
CA ARG A 470 22.75 4.48 5.28
C ARG A 470 22.09 4.40 6.67
N ALA A 471 21.26 5.38 7.03
CA ALA A 471 20.45 5.31 8.23
C ALA A 471 19.39 4.20 8.10
N GLY A 472 18.75 4.09 6.93
CA GLY A 472 17.83 3.00 6.65
C GLY A 472 18.46 1.62 6.86
N ASP A 473 19.68 1.40 6.41
CA ASP A 473 20.42 0.14 6.62
C ASP A 473 20.70 -0.12 8.10
N LYS A 474 21.03 0.93 8.86
CA LYS A 474 21.27 0.83 10.30
C LYS A 474 20.03 0.47 11.08
N TYR A 475 18.88 1.09 10.75
CA TYR A 475 17.67 1.02 11.58
C TYR A 475 16.62 0.03 11.07
N MET A 476 16.67 -0.42 9.81
CA MET A 476 15.62 -1.23 9.20
C MET A 476 16.11 -2.58 8.64
N ASN A 477 17.40 -2.95 8.78
CA ASN A 477 17.87 -4.25 8.30
C ASN A 477 17.96 -5.31 9.39
N ASN A 478 18.17 -4.91 10.66
CA ASN A 478 18.33 -5.82 11.80
C ASN A 478 17.47 -5.36 12.97
N GLY A 479 16.75 -6.28 13.57
CA GLY A 479 15.85 -6.00 14.68
C GLY A 479 14.91 -7.15 14.98
N LYS A 480 13.91 -6.87 15.79
CA LYS A 480 12.90 -7.82 16.23
C LYS A 480 11.53 -7.43 15.69
N PHE A 481 10.80 -8.41 15.22
CA PHE A 481 9.48 -8.25 14.64
C PHE A 481 8.40 -8.80 15.58
N TYR A 482 7.31 -8.07 15.76
CA TYR A 482 6.26 -8.40 16.73
C TYR A 482 4.88 -8.23 16.10
N VAL A 483 3.91 -9.00 16.62
CA VAL A 483 2.49 -8.83 16.38
C VAL A 483 1.79 -8.39 17.66
N ALA A 484 0.80 -7.50 17.53
CA ALA A 484 -0.03 -7.09 18.68
C ALA A 484 -1.02 -8.19 19.03
N GLN A 485 -1.13 -8.53 20.31
CA GLN A 485 -2.17 -9.36 20.88
C GLN A 485 -2.98 -8.52 21.87
N PHE A 486 -4.29 -8.49 21.70
CA PHE A 486 -5.21 -7.77 22.58
C PHE A 486 -6.01 -8.76 23.43
N ASN A 487 -6.21 -8.43 24.69
CA ASN A 487 -6.94 -9.23 25.65
C ASN A 487 -8.34 -8.65 25.87
N ASP A 488 -9.29 -9.49 26.28
CA ASP A 488 -10.68 -9.09 26.54
C ASP A 488 -10.85 -8.02 27.62
N ASP A 489 -9.87 -7.86 28.50
CA ASP A 489 -9.85 -6.82 29.55
C ASP A 489 -9.30 -5.46 29.06
N GLY A 490 -8.90 -5.40 27.76
CA GLY A 490 -8.35 -4.21 27.14
C GLY A 490 -6.86 -4.00 27.33
N THR A 491 -6.18 -4.92 27.98
CA THR A 491 -4.72 -4.99 27.97
C THR A 491 -4.22 -5.62 26.68
N GLY A 492 -2.92 -5.55 26.44
CA GLY A 492 -2.32 -6.21 25.28
C GLY A 492 -0.83 -6.43 25.49
N GLN A 493 -0.27 -7.22 24.60
CA GLN A 493 1.17 -7.49 24.57
C GLN A 493 1.68 -7.57 23.14
N TRP A 494 2.98 -7.36 22.97
CA TRP A 494 3.69 -7.59 21.74
C TRP A 494 4.29 -9.00 21.77
N VAL A 495 3.86 -9.87 20.86
CA VAL A 495 4.36 -11.24 20.71
C VAL A 495 5.44 -11.24 19.65
N GLU A 496 6.66 -11.64 20.00
CA GLU A 496 7.79 -11.69 19.08
C GLU A 496 7.57 -12.80 18.03
N LEU A 497 7.71 -12.44 16.76
CA LEU A 497 7.65 -13.34 15.62
C LEU A 497 9.07 -13.79 15.25
N ALA A 498 9.61 -14.73 16.00
CA ALA A 498 10.91 -15.33 15.75
C ALA A 498 10.79 -16.85 15.59
N TYR A 499 11.50 -17.42 14.61
CA TYR A 499 11.51 -18.87 14.41
C TYR A 499 12.01 -19.59 15.66
N GLY A 500 11.31 -20.66 16.04
CA GLY A 500 11.57 -21.42 17.27
C GLY A 500 10.91 -20.86 18.52
N GLN A 501 10.22 -19.71 18.45
CA GLN A 501 9.53 -19.08 19.57
C GLN A 501 8.02 -18.96 19.31
N ASN A 502 7.24 -18.85 20.37
CA ASN A 502 5.79 -18.58 20.34
C ASN A 502 5.00 -19.48 19.35
N GLY A 503 5.43 -20.73 19.18
CA GLY A 503 4.78 -21.67 18.26
C GLY A 503 5.23 -21.57 16.80
N LEU A 504 6.08 -20.62 16.43
CA LEU A 504 6.62 -20.48 15.08
C LEU A 504 7.76 -21.50 14.87
N ASN A 505 7.42 -22.70 14.45
CA ASN A 505 8.37 -23.78 14.22
C ASN A 505 7.92 -24.61 13.02
N GLU A 506 8.74 -25.58 12.61
CA GLU A 506 8.48 -26.41 11.44
C GLU A 506 7.19 -27.24 11.55
N GLN A 507 6.78 -27.59 12.74
CA GLN A 507 5.57 -28.40 13.00
C GLN A 507 4.30 -27.56 12.95
N ASN A 508 4.34 -26.32 13.42
CA ASN A 508 3.18 -25.45 13.56
C ASN A 508 3.11 -24.37 12.47
N SER A 509 4.23 -24.08 11.81
CA SER A 509 4.28 -23.11 10.70
C SER A 509 3.82 -23.77 9.41
N ILE A 510 2.84 -23.17 8.78
CA ILE A 510 2.41 -23.53 7.42
C ILE A 510 3.25 -22.85 6.33
N TYR A 511 4.21 -22.01 6.72
CA TYR A 511 5.07 -21.21 5.84
C TYR A 511 6.52 -21.68 5.84
#